data_0a5224bf7eefd75e047924cb0321be82
#
_entry.id   0a5224bf7eefd75e047924cb0321be82
#
_cell.length_a   1.000
_cell.length_b   1.000
_cell.length_c   1.000
_cell.angle_alpha   90.00
_cell.angle_beta   90.00
_cell.angle_gamma   90.00
#
_symmetry.space_group_name_H-M   'P 1'
#
loop_
_entity.id
_entity.type
_entity.pdbx_description
1 polymer ?
#
loop_
_entity_poly.entity_id
_entity_poly.type
_entity_poly.pdbx_seq_one_letter_code
_entity_poly.pdbx_strand_id
1 'polypeptide(L)'
;MNYMTHTCAAVLCSALLCLSTFDASAADPPAFESEIFKTGTLVYSDDFDGEINRERWGAPTKDKQIRNGNLVVAPKFQSKEEAMKALKRDHHLGLEPVVHINRIPEAFVCHLRYKFDTKKLTPGRPSFQIGHHMIVLNYLENGGHRIKLPDGPSFTETDSGMKLGEWIDLVIEYKKGEIRMVVNGHGKTYKHDAVTIINEKDKLGPRFTFKGGPDCQIVFDSVRLWNCEE
;
A
#
# COMPACT_ATOMS: atom_id res chain seq x y z
N MET A 1 43.23 70.32 -28.65
CA MET A 1 43.23 69.31 -27.58
C MET A 1 41.76 69.10 -27.16
N ASN A 2 41.09 68.12 -27.77
CA ASN A 2 39.65 67.88 -27.57
C ASN A 2 39.49 66.69 -26.67
N TYR A 3 38.89 66.84 -25.50
CA TYR A 3 38.50 65.76 -24.63
C TYR A 3 37.08 65.38 -24.95
N MET A 4 36.94 64.12 -25.39
CA MET A 4 35.68 63.44 -25.63
C MET A 4 35.24 62.76 -24.35
N THR A 5 34.14 63.20 -23.74
CA THR A 5 33.51 62.52 -22.57
C THR A 5 32.54 61.44 -23.06
N HIS A 6 32.82 60.20 -22.73
CA HIS A 6 31.90 59.08 -22.96
C HIS A 6 30.99 58.92 -21.75
N THR A 7 29.69 59.10 -21.98
CA THR A 7 28.66 58.81 -21.00
C THR A 7 28.21 57.34 -21.15
N CYS A 8 28.48 56.52 -20.14
CA CYS A 8 27.94 55.16 -20.04
C CYS A 8 26.52 55.21 -19.49
N ALA A 9 25.54 54.83 -20.32
CA ALA A 9 24.18 54.59 -19.87
C ALA A 9 24.05 53.15 -19.33
N ALA A 10 23.80 53.03 -18.03
CA ALA A 10 23.48 51.73 -17.39
C ALA A 10 22.01 51.40 -17.63
N VAL A 11 21.76 50.32 -18.38
CA VAL A 11 20.43 49.74 -18.56
C VAL A 11 20.17 48.79 -17.41
N LEU A 12 19.27 49.14 -16.48
CA LEU A 12 18.72 48.28 -15.45
C LEU A 12 17.68 47.35 -16.10
N CYS A 13 18.02 46.08 -16.32
CA CYS A 13 17.07 45.05 -16.65
C CYS A 13 16.40 44.53 -15.34
N SER A 14 15.17 44.99 -15.08
CA SER A 14 14.33 44.45 -14.01
C SER A 14 13.75 43.12 -14.47
N ALA A 15 14.31 42.03 -13.99
CA ALA A 15 13.73 40.69 -14.17
C ALA A 15 12.52 40.56 -13.23
N LEU A 16 11.31 40.63 -13.79
CA LEU A 16 10.07 40.22 -13.09
C LEU A 16 10.08 38.73 -12.99
N LEU A 17 10.39 38.21 -11.79
CA LEU A 17 10.09 36.77 -11.45
C LEU A 17 8.58 36.63 -11.30
N CYS A 18 7.91 36.11 -12.34
CA CYS A 18 6.58 35.58 -12.21
C CYS A 18 6.68 34.24 -11.39
N LEU A 19 6.42 34.36 -10.09
CA LEU A 19 6.11 33.19 -9.25
C LEU A 19 4.73 32.68 -9.68
N SER A 20 4.70 31.75 -10.63
CA SER A 20 3.52 30.93 -10.87
C SER A 20 3.36 30.00 -9.67
N THR A 21 2.45 30.35 -8.77
CA THR A 21 1.93 29.39 -7.78
C THR A 21 1.21 28.31 -8.57
N PHE A 22 1.85 27.15 -8.71
CA PHE A 22 1.13 25.94 -9.09
C PHE A 22 0.22 25.61 -7.92
N ASP A 23 -1.05 26.01 -7.99
CA ASP A 23 -2.10 25.38 -7.22
C ASP A 23 -2.15 23.92 -7.72
N ALA A 24 -1.53 23.03 -6.97
CA ALA A 24 -1.76 21.61 -7.13
C ALA A 24 -3.23 21.37 -6.72
N SER A 25 -4.12 21.47 -7.69
CA SER A 25 -5.49 21.02 -7.54
C SER A 25 -5.40 19.54 -7.15
N ALA A 26 -5.80 19.24 -5.93
CA ALA A 26 -5.97 17.82 -5.52
C ALA A 26 -6.88 17.20 -6.57
N ALA A 27 -6.38 16.17 -7.26
CA ALA A 27 -7.18 15.46 -8.25
C ALA A 27 -8.45 14.95 -7.55
N ASP A 28 -9.59 15.11 -8.21
CA ASP A 28 -10.84 14.58 -7.69
C ASP A 28 -10.66 13.09 -7.33
N PRO A 29 -11.22 12.65 -6.19
CA PRO A 29 -11.11 11.24 -5.81
C PRO A 29 -11.69 10.38 -6.95
N PRO A 30 -11.06 9.22 -7.26
CA PRO A 30 -11.51 8.37 -8.34
C PRO A 30 -12.97 7.98 -8.13
N ALA A 31 -13.72 7.88 -9.22
CA ALA A 31 -15.09 7.44 -9.21
C ALA A 31 -15.19 6.04 -8.56
N PHE A 32 -16.28 5.81 -7.83
CA PHE A 32 -16.56 4.48 -7.30
C PHE A 32 -16.88 3.51 -8.45
N GLU A 33 -16.10 2.44 -8.56
CA GLU A 33 -16.31 1.36 -9.52
C GLU A 33 -16.30 0.02 -8.80
N SER A 34 -17.33 -0.82 -9.06
CA SER A 34 -17.43 -2.14 -8.46
C SER A 34 -18.28 -3.09 -9.32
N GLU A 35 -17.93 -4.38 -9.30
CA GLU A 35 -18.75 -5.45 -9.87
C GLU A 35 -19.69 -6.09 -8.82
N ILE A 36 -19.36 -5.99 -7.53
CA ILE A 36 -20.15 -6.58 -6.43
C ILE A 36 -21.17 -5.58 -5.88
N PHE A 37 -20.82 -4.29 -5.82
CA PHE A 37 -21.62 -3.25 -5.16
C PHE A 37 -22.10 -2.19 -6.15
N LYS A 38 -23.27 -1.65 -5.90
CA LYS A 38 -23.84 -0.54 -6.68
C LYS A 38 -23.34 0.83 -6.20
N THR A 39 -23.12 0.95 -4.89
CA THR A 39 -22.72 2.21 -4.24
C THR A 39 -21.69 1.95 -3.16
N GLY A 40 -20.87 2.96 -2.90
CA GLY A 40 -19.91 2.95 -1.81
C GLY A 40 -19.57 4.37 -1.36
N THR A 41 -19.35 4.56 -0.07
CA THR A 41 -18.91 5.82 0.51
C THR A 41 -17.42 5.76 0.74
N LEU A 42 -16.65 6.69 0.14
CA LEU A 42 -15.20 6.80 0.36
C LEU A 42 -14.93 7.11 1.83
N VAL A 43 -14.28 6.18 2.55
CA VAL A 43 -13.97 6.32 3.98
C VAL A 43 -12.48 6.54 4.24
N TYR A 44 -11.65 6.34 3.24
CA TYR A 44 -10.22 6.61 3.32
C TYR A 44 -9.59 6.77 1.94
N SER A 45 -8.74 7.78 1.82
CA SER A 45 -7.92 8.06 0.63
C SER A 45 -6.56 8.59 1.09
N ASP A 46 -5.48 8.11 0.51
CA ASP A 46 -4.13 8.55 0.82
C ASP A 46 -3.22 8.36 -0.41
N ASP A 47 -2.52 9.41 -0.81
CA ASP A 47 -1.50 9.42 -1.85
C ASP A 47 -0.10 9.68 -1.27
N PHE A 48 -0.01 9.71 0.07
CA PHE A 48 1.21 9.92 0.83
C PHE A 48 1.97 11.21 0.55
N ASP A 49 1.25 12.26 0.14
CA ASP A 49 1.80 13.61 -0.06
C ASP A 49 1.96 14.39 1.24
N GLY A 50 1.34 13.92 2.31
CA GLY A 50 1.28 14.56 3.62
C GLY A 50 1.91 13.74 4.74
N GLU A 51 1.29 13.80 5.92
CA GLU A 51 1.70 13.02 7.09
C GLU A 51 1.04 11.63 7.12
N ILE A 52 1.69 10.66 7.73
CA ILE A 52 1.14 9.31 7.93
C ILE A 52 -0.16 9.39 8.76
N ASN A 53 -1.25 8.89 8.23
CA ASN A 53 -2.51 8.74 8.96
C ASN A 53 -2.35 7.70 10.08
N ARG A 54 -2.24 8.20 11.33
CA ARG A 54 -1.94 7.36 12.50
C ARG A 54 -3.03 6.35 12.84
N GLU A 55 -4.29 6.66 12.53
CA GLU A 55 -5.40 5.74 12.80
C GLU A 55 -5.38 4.52 11.89
N ARG A 56 -4.96 4.73 10.64
CA ARG A 56 -4.87 3.68 9.62
C ARG A 56 -3.56 2.91 9.69
N TRP A 57 -2.44 3.62 9.79
CA TRP A 57 -1.10 3.06 9.67
C TRP A 57 -0.34 2.92 11.00
N GLY A 58 -0.91 3.46 12.09
CA GLY A 58 -0.19 3.61 13.35
C GLY A 58 0.86 4.75 13.29
N ALA A 59 1.56 4.99 14.39
CA ALA A 59 2.54 6.07 14.48
C ALA A 59 3.70 5.90 13.48
N PRO A 60 4.24 7.01 12.92
CA PRO A 60 5.49 6.98 12.18
C PRO A 60 6.63 6.47 13.05
N THR A 61 7.56 5.73 12.44
CA THR A 61 8.74 5.15 13.10
C THR A 61 9.93 5.25 12.16
N LYS A 62 11.14 4.95 12.62
CA LYS A 62 12.33 4.97 11.75
C LYS A 62 12.23 4.01 10.57
N ASP A 63 11.51 2.91 10.75
CA ASP A 63 11.27 1.88 9.75
C ASP A 63 9.99 2.11 8.94
N LYS A 64 9.20 3.16 9.24
CA LYS A 64 7.97 3.51 8.52
C LYS A 64 7.87 5.02 8.32
N GLN A 65 8.10 5.48 7.10
CA GLN A 65 8.22 6.89 6.74
C GLN A 65 7.65 7.17 5.36
N ILE A 66 7.20 8.40 5.14
CA ILE A 66 6.93 8.90 3.79
C ILE A 66 8.24 9.36 3.15
N ARG A 67 8.51 8.89 1.93
CA ARG A 67 9.67 9.26 1.12
C ARG A 67 9.25 9.42 -0.33
N ASN A 68 9.48 10.60 -0.91
CA ASN A 68 9.16 10.91 -2.31
C ASN A 68 7.70 10.58 -2.68
N GLY A 69 6.73 11.00 -1.84
CA GLY A 69 5.32 10.73 -2.07
C GLY A 69 4.89 9.27 -1.91
N ASN A 70 5.68 8.43 -1.22
CA ASN A 70 5.35 7.03 -0.99
C ASN A 70 5.51 6.68 0.49
N LEU A 71 4.63 5.86 1.03
CA LEU A 71 4.84 5.25 2.33
C LEU A 71 5.80 4.06 2.20
N VAL A 72 6.96 4.17 2.81
CA VAL A 72 8.01 3.13 2.80
C VAL A 72 8.11 2.48 4.16
N VAL A 73 8.00 1.15 4.19
CA VAL A 73 8.16 0.32 5.39
C VAL A 73 9.31 -0.65 5.20
N ALA A 74 10.29 -0.56 6.08
CA ALA A 74 11.51 -1.38 6.07
C ALA A 74 11.55 -2.33 7.27
N PRO A 75 12.45 -3.32 7.31
CA PRO A 75 12.73 -4.07 8.52
C PRO A 75 13.18 -3.14 9.66
N LYS A 76 12.67 -3.42 10.85
CA LYS A 76 13.00 -2.62 12.05
C LYS A 76 14.45 -2.83 12.51
N PHE A 77 14.97 -4.04 12.32
CA PHE A 77 16.32 -4.45 12.67
C PHE A 77 16.99 -5.15 11.49
N GLN A 78 18.30 -5.00 11.38
CA GLN A 78 19.08 -5.58 10.29
C GLN A 78 19.64 -6.97 10.64
N SER A 79 19.76 -7.30 11.93
CA SER A 79 20.23 -8.61 12.38
C SER A 79 19.44 -9.14 13.56
N LYS A 80 19.49 -10.47 13.74
CA LYS A 80 18.86 -11.16 14.84
C LYS A 80 19.47 -10.75 16.18
N GLU A 81 20.77 -10.57 16.22
CA GLU A 81 21.55 -10.18 17.41
C GLU A 81 21.12 -8.79 17.88
N GLU A 82 21.05 -7.82 16.97
CA GLU A 82 20.55 -6.47 17.23
C GLU A 82 19.12 -6.50 17.78
N ALA A 83 18.24 -7.23 17.12
CA ALA A 83 16.84 -7.34 17.50
C ALA A 83 16.66 -7.98 18.89
N MET A 84 17.34 -9.09 19.16
CA MET A 84 17.28 -9.76 20.45
C MET A 84 17.81 -8.88 21.60
N LYS A 85 18.91 -8.15 21.37
CA LYS A 85 19.49 -7.20 22.33
C LYS A 85 18.50 -6.07 22.66
N ALA A 86 17.84 -5.52 21.62
CA ALA A 86 16.90 -4.41 21.79
C ALA A 86 15.57 -4.83 22.40
N LEU A 87 15.01 -5.98 21.98
CA LEU A 87 13.67 -6.43 22.36
C LEU A 87 13.64 -7.35 23.58
N LYS A 88 14.80 -7.89 23.97
CA LYS A 88 14.94 -8.88 25.06
C LYS A 88 14.02 -10.09 24.89
N ARG A 89 13.84 -10.55 23.63
CA ARG A 89 13.03 -11.71 23.25
C ARG A 89 13.61 -12.33 21.97
N ASP A 90 13.19 -13.53 21.61
CA ASP A 90 13.70 -14.33 20.48
C ASP A 90 12.71 -14.50 19.31
N HIS A 91 11.51 -13.94 19.44
CA HIS A 91 10.44 -14.03 18.44
C HIS A 91 9.85 -12.66 18.15
N HIS A 92 9.15 -12.53 16.99
CA HIS A 92 8.65 -11.26 16.47
C HIS A 92 9.73 -10.16 16.48
N LEU A 93 10.86 -10.50 15.88
CA LEU A 93 12.07 -9.68 15.95
C LEU A 93 12.07 -8.44 15.04
N GLY A 94 11.12 -8.33 14.11
CA GLY A 94 11.07 -7.20 13.18
C GLY A 94 12.19 -7.22 12.12
N LEU A 95 12.67 -8.41 11.77
CA LEU A 95 13.64 -8.64 10.69
C LEU A 95 12.99 -8.60 9.31
N GLU A 96 11.67 -8.68 9.28
CA GLU A 96 10.83 -8.53 8.10
C GLU A 96 9.94 -7.31 8.28
N PRO A 97 9.70 -6.49 7.24
CA PRO A 97 8.76 -5.39 7.34
C PRO A 97 7.34 -5.94 7.49
N VAL A 98 6.59 -5.40 8.43
CA VAL A 98 5.18 -5.69 8.64
C VAL A 98 4.44 -4.38 8.83
N VAL A 99 3.36 -4.20 8.09
CA VAL A 99 2.50 -3.03 8.23
C VAL A 99 1.03 -3.42 8.12
N HIS A 100 0.20 -2.66 8.82
CA HIS A 100 -1.24 -2.85 8.84
C HIS A 100 -1.95 -1.61 8.34
N ILE A 101 -3.06 -1.81 7.62
CA ILE A 101 -4.10 -0.79 7.42
C ILE A 101 -5.27 -1.21 8.31
N ASN A 102 -5.49 -0.45 9.36
CA ASN A 102 -6.50 -0.75 10.38
C ASN A 102 -7.87 -0.21 9.98
N ARG A 103 -8.92 -0.69 10.67
CA ARG A 103 -10.29 -0.20 10.56
C ARG A 103 -10.88 -0.34 9.16
N ILE A 104 -10.70 -1.50 8.52
CA ILE A 104 -11.39 -1.79 7.27
C ILE A 104 -12.86 -2.11 7.55
N PRO A 105 -13.80 -1.68 6.67
CA PRO A 105 -15.22 -2.00 6.79
C PRO A 105 -15.51 -3.51 6.70
N GLU A 106 -16.71 -3.91 7.09
CA GLU A 106 -17.17 -5.30 6.97
C GLU A 106 -17.52 -5.67 5.53
N ALA A 107 -17.95 -4.70 4.72
CA ALA A 107 -18.10 -4.83 3.27
C ALA A 107 -17.45 -3.62 2.62
N PHE A 108 -16.62 -3.84 1.61
CA PHE A 108 -15.80 -2.76 1.06
C PHE A 108 -15.33 -2.99 -0.37
N VAL A 109 -14.96 -1.87 -1.01
CA VAL A 109 -14.08 -1.83 -2.17
C VAL A 109 -12.78 -1.17 -1.73
N CYS A 110 -11.65 -1.72 -2.14
CA CYS A 110 -10.34 -1.15 -1.87
C CYS A 110 -9.46 -1.19 -3.11
N HIS A 111 -8.90 -0.04 -3.47
CA HIS A 111 -7.86 0.08 -4.49
C HIS A 111 -6.54 0.37 -3.78
N LEU A 112 -5.54 -0.42 -4.09
CA LEU A 112 -4.20 -0.34 -3.53
C LEU A 112 -3.18 -0.33 -4.66
N ARG A 113 -2.25 0.64 -4.63
CA ARG A 113 -1.06 0.59 -5.45
C ARG A 113 0.15 0.45 -4.53
N TYR A 114 0.83 -0.68 -4.62
CA TYR A 114 1.94 -1.01 -3.74
C TYR A 114 2.96 -1.90 -4.44
N LYS A 115 4.13 -2.05 -3.84
CA LYS A 115 5.11 -3.08 -4.24
C LYS A 115 5.83 -3.65 -3.02
N PHE A 116 6.27 -4.91 -3.14
CA PHE A 116 7.31 -5.46 -2.29
C PHE A 116 8.65 -5.31 -3.01
N ASP A 117 9.43 -4.33 -2.58
CA ASP A 117 10.74 -4.02 -3.17
C ASP A 117 11.78 -5.01 -2.65
N THR A 118 11.84 -6.15 -3.32
CA THR A 118 12.75 -7.27 -3.07
C THR A 118 12.90 -8.10 -4.34
N LYS A 119 14.00 -8.82 -4.44
CA LYS A 119 14.24 -9.81 -5.50
C LYS A 119 14.09 -11.26 -5.00
N LYS A 120 13.78 -11.43 -3.72
CA LYS A 120 13.78 -12.73 -3.07
C LYS A 120 12.38 -13.17 -2.67
N LEU A 121 11.89 -14.24 -3.28
CA LEU A 121 10.73 -14.98 -2.84
C LEU A 121 11.18 -16.04 -1.82
N THR A 122 10.51 -16.08 -0.67
CA THR A 122 10.71 -17.12 0.34
C THR A 122 9.37 -17.79 0.65
N PRO A 123 9.33 -18.98 1.23
CA PRO A 123 8.07 -19.64 1.56
C PRO A 123 7.13 -18.75 2.39
N GLY A 124 5.96 -18.41 1.82
CA GLY A 124 4.96 -17.55 2.45
C GLY A 124 5.32 -16.06 2.54
N ARG A 125 6.39 -15.59 1.85
CA ARG A 125 6.80 -14.18 1.83
C ARG A 125 7.33 -13.77 0.46
N PRO A 126 7.00 -12.51 0.02
CA PRO A 126 6.07 -11.59 0.66
C PRO A 126 4.61 -12.06 0.58
N SER A 127 3.73 -11.49 1.41
CA SER A 127 2.30 -11.80 1.40
C SER A 127 1.45 -10.60 1.81
N PHE A 128 0.23 -10.56 1.29
CA PHE A 128 -0.84 -9.65 1.72
C PHE A 128 -1.96 -10.48 2.37
N GLN A 129 -2.56 -9.96 3.44
CA GLN A 129 -3.61 -10.64 4.18
C GLN A 129 -4.77 -9.68 4.47
N ILE A 130 -5.99 -10.19 4.38
CA ILE A 130 -7.21 -9.50 4.82
C ILE A 130 -7.76 -10.25 6.03
N GLY A 131 -7.99 -9.53 7.15
CA GLY A 131 -8.25 -10.15 8.43
C GLY A 131 -6.99 -10.85 9.00
N HIS A 132 -7.03 -11.24 10.26
CA HIS A 132 -5.89 -11.91 10.89
C HIS A 132 -5.83 -13.38 10.48
N HIS A 133 -4.97 -13.70 9.51
CA HIS A 133 -4.81 -15.03 8.92
C HIS A 133 -6.03 -15.58 8.17
N MET A 134 -6.95 -14.70 7.74
CA MET A 134 -8.17 -15.15 7.06
C MET A 134 -7.93 -15.34 5.56
N ILE A 135 -7.91 -14.28 4.77
CA ILE A 135 -7.67 -14.37 3.34
C ILE A 135 -6.22 -13.96 3.05
N VAL A 136 -5.46 -14.80 2.37
CA VAL A 136 -4.04 -14.56 2.10
C VAL A 136 -3.76 -14.57 0.61
N LEU A 137 -3.21 -13.47 0.10
CA LEU A 137 -2.69 -13.35 -1.26
C LEU A 137 -1.17 -13.58 -1.22
N ASN A 138 -0.73 -14.59 -1.94
CA ASN A 138 0.68 -14.95 -2.07
C ASN A 138 1.17 -14.78 -3.50
N TYR A 139 2.44 -14.43 -3.65
CA TYR A 139 3.16 -14.46 -4.92
C TYR A 139 3.42 -15.89 -5.38
N LEU A 140 3.42 -16.09 -6.69
CA LEU A 140 3.92 -17.31 -7.35
C LEU A 140 5.22 -17.00 -8.09
N GLU A 141 6.10 -17.98 -8.20
CA GLU A 141 7.42 -17.83 -8.86
C GLU A 141 7.32 -17.40 -10.33
N ASN A 142 6.25 -17.78 -11.00
CA ASN A 142 6.01 -17.48 -12.42
C ASN A 142 5.34 -16.12 -12.68
N GLY A 143 5.17 -15.28 -11.65
CA GLY A 143 4.55 -13.96 -11.79
C GLY A 143 3.01 -13.97 -11.69
N GLY A 144 2.43 -15.05 -11.17
CA GLY A 144 1.03 -15.13 -10.79
C GLY A 144 0.79 -14.90 -9.31
N HIS A 145 -0.45 -15.15 -8.88
CA HIS A 145 -0.82 -15.09 -7.46
C HIS A 145 -1.73 -16.23 -7.03
N ARG A 146 -1.76 -16.48 -5.73
CA ARG A 146 -2.67 -17.43 -5.09
C ARG A 146 -3.43 -16.77 -3.95
N ILE A 147 -4.75 -16.88 -3.98
CA ILE A 147 -5.63 -16.51 -2.88
C ILE A 147 -5.90 -17.79 -2.07
N LYS A 148 -5.56 -17.76 -0.79
CA LYS A 148 -5.77 -18.87 0.14
C LYS A 148 -6.78 -18.47 1.19
N LEU A 149 -7.81 -19.29 1.39
CA LEU A 149 -8.79 -19.19 2.48
C LEU A 149 -8.37 -20.08 3.65
N PRO A 150 -8.69 -19.74 4.90
CA PRO A 150 -8.21 -20.48 6.08
C PRO A 150 -8.71 -21.94 6.10
N ASP A 151 -10.00 -22.15 5.90
CA ASP A 151 -10.66 -23.45 5.94
C ASP A 151 -11.38 -23.74 4.61
N GLY A 152 -10.86 -23.19 3.52
CA GLY A 152 -11.47 -23.28 2.19
C GLY A 152 -10.47 -23.56 1.09
N PRO A 153 -10.93 -23.49 -0.18
CA PRO A 153 -10.08 -23.71 -1.33
C PRO A 153 -9.01 -22.62 -1.50
N SER A 154 -8.05 -22.91 -2.35
CA SER A 154 -7.14 -21.91 -2.89
C SER A 154 -7.50 -21.63 -4.34
N PHE A 155 -7.44 -20.36 -4.72
CA PHE A 155 -7.66 -19.89 -6.09
C PHE A 155 -6.34 -19.36 -6.64
N THR A 156 -6.00 -19.76 -7.86
CA THR A 156 -4.72 -19.43 -8.49
C THR A 156 -4.96 -18.74 -9.83
N GLU A 157 -4.26 -17.63 -10.04
CA GLU A 157 -4.18 -16.90 -11.31
C GLU A 157 -2.71 -16.85 -11.73
N THR A 158 -2.38 -17.44 -12.88
CA THR A 158 -0.99 -17.60 -13.34
C THR A 158 -0.45 -16.41 -14.10
N ASP A 159 -1.35 -15.60 -14.69
CA ASP A 159 -0.99 -14.55 -15.65
C ASP A 159 -1.25 -13.12 -15.13
N SER A 160 -1.34 -12.94 -13.82
CA SER A 160 -1.65 -11.64 -13.22
C SER A 160 -0.51 -10.62 -13.29
N GLY A 161 0.69 -11.03 -13.74
CA GLY A 161 1.86 -10.16 -13.75
C GLY A 161 2.32 -9.70 -12.38
N MET A 162 1.93 -10.41 -11.29
CA MET A 162 2.32 -10.08 -9.92
C MET A 162 3.77 -10.49 -9.66
N LYS A 163 4.71 -9.56 -9.87
CA LYS A 163 6.15 -9.81 -9.74
C LYS A 163 6.77 -9.01 -8.60
N LEU A 164 7.86 -9.53 -8.05
CA LEU A 164 8.65 -8.86 -7.03
C LEU A 164 9.35 -7.62 -7.60
N GLY A 165 9.41 -6.55 -6.83
CA GLY A 165 10.03 -5.28 -7.22
C GLY A 165 9.19 -4.44 -8.19
N GLU A 166 8.10 -4.98 -8.73
CA GLU A 166 7.18 -4.26 -9.63
C GLU A 166 5.97 -3.71 -8.87
N TRP A 167 5.41 -2.60 -9.37
CA TRP A 167 4.18 -2.04 -8.84
C TRP A 167 3.00 -2.97 -9.10
N ILE A 168 2.16 -3.13 -8.12
CA ILE A 168 0.94 -3.93 -8.14
C ILE A 168 -0.24 -3.00 -7.95
N ASP A 169 -1.12 -2.99 -8.93
CA ASP A 169 -2.45 -2.40 -8.84
C ASP A 169 -3.42 -3.49 -8.39
N LEU A 170 -3.89 -3.40 -7.15
CA LEU A 170 -4.77 -4.38 -6.52
C LEU A 170 -6.13 -3.77 -6.24
N VAL A 171 -7.17 -4.34 -6.84
CA VAL A 171 -8.57 -4.04 -6.52
C VAL A 171 -9.14 -5.20 -5.73
N ILE A 172 -9.76 -4.89 -4.59
CA ILE A 172 -10.44 -5.84 -3.73
C ILE A 172 -11.86 -5.36 -3.55
N GLU A 173 -12.82 -6.22 -3.82
CA GLU A 173 -14.21 -6.03 -3.46
C GLU A 173 -14.61 -7.19 -2.55
N TYR A 174 -15.12 -6.89 -1.39
CA TYR A 174 -15.38 -7.92 -0.38
C TYR A 174 -16.71 -7.70 0.32
N LYS A 175 -17.47 -8.77 0.43
CA LYS A 175 -18.51 -9.03 1.42
C LYS A 175 -18.42 -10.46 1.92
N LYS A 176 -19.05 -10.77 3.04
CA LYS A 176 -19.05 -12.14 3.57
C LYS A 176 -19.56 -13.13 2.52
N GLY A 177 -18.82 -14.19 2.28
CA GLY A 177 -19.14 -15.21 1.29
C GLY A 177 -18.73 -14.87 -0.15
N GLU A 178 -18.28 -13.65 -0.44
CA GLU A 178 -17.91 -13.25 -1.80
C GLU A 178 -16.71 -12.29 -1.80
N ILE A 179 -15.73 -12.57 -2.63
CA ILE A 179 -14.57 -11.70 -2.83
C ILE A 179 -14.19 -11.63 -4.30
N ARG A 180 -13.94 -10.42 -4.77
CA ARG A 180 -13.29 -10.17 -6.05
C ARG A 180 -11.89 -9.62 -5.77
N MET A 181 -10.87 -10.22 -6.35
CA MET A 181 -9.50 -9.72 -6.31
C MET A 181 -8.97 -9.63 -7.72
N VAL A 182 -8.56 -8.43 -8.11
CA VAL A 182 -7.97 -8.13 -9.41
C VAL A 182 -6.59 -7.56 -9.19
N VAL A 183 -5.60 -8.24 -9.73
CA VAL A 183 -4.19 -7.87 -9.68
C VAL A 183 -3.74 -7.48 -11.07
N ASN A 184 -3.33 -6.22 -11.27
CA ASN A 184 -2.89 -5.69 -12.56
C ASN A 184 -3.92 -5.95 -13.70
N GLY A 185 -5.21 -5.84 -13.41
CA GLY A 185 -6.29 -6.11 -14.36
C GLY A 185 -6.66 -7.61 -14.52
N HIS A 186 -5.98 -8.52 -13.84
CA HIS A 186 -6.25 -9.96 -13.90
C HIS A 186 -6.86 -10.46 -12.58
N GLY A 187 -7.95 -11.17 -12.68
CA GLY A 187 -8.65 -11.73 -11.52
C GLY A 187 -10.13 -11.92 -11.77
N LYS A 188 -10.82 -12.40 -10.75
CA LYS A 188 -12.25 -12.73 -10.84
C LYS A 188 -12.90 -12.73 -9.46
N THR A 189 -14.21 -12.91 -9.46
CA THR A 189 -15.02 -13.07 -8.26
C THR A 189 -15.03 -14.54 -7.83
N TYR A 190 -14.82 -14.76 -6.53
CA TYR A 190 -14.88 -16.07 -5.88
C TYR A 190 -15.99 -16.06 -4.84
N LYS A 191 -16.85 -17.11 -4.86
CA LYS A 191 -17.93 -17.30 -3.90
C LYS A 191 -17.69 -18.59 -3.12
N HIS A 192 -17.63 -18.48 -1.80
CA HIS A 192 -17.42 -19.63 -0.92
C HIS A 192 -17.70 -19.25 0.54
N ASP A 193 -18.28 -20.15 1.34
CA ASP A 193 -18.61 -19.90 2.74
C ASP A 193 -17.39 -19.53 3.61
N ALA A 194 -16.20 -20.02 3.25
CA ALA A 194 -14.94 -19.66 3.92
C ALA A 194 -14.43 -18.24 3.58
N VAL A 195 -15.10 -17.47 2.70
CA VAL A 195 -14.76 -16.09 2.44
C VAL A 195 -15.24 -15.23 3.59
N THR A 196 -14.36 -15.02 4.58
CA THR A 196 -14.60 -14.17 5.75
C THR A 196 -13.29 -13.46 6.14
N ILE A 197 -13.42 -12.24 6.65
CA ILE A 197 -12.31 -11.46 7.21
C ILE A 197 -12.38 -11.40 8.74
N ILE A 198 -13.44 -11.94 9.32
CA ILE A 198 -13.65 -11.94 10.76
C ILE A 198 -12.94 -13.14 11.36
N ASN A 199 -12.04 -12.87 12.29
CA ASN A 199 -11.42 -13.86 13.14
C ASN A 199 -11.84 -13.57 14.57
N GLU A 200 -12.71 -14.40 15.15
CA GLU A 200 -13.25 -14.23 16.50
C GLU A 200 -12.18 -14.17 17.60
N LYS A 201 -11.00 -14.74 17.33
CA LYS A 201 -9.85 -14.71 18.26
C LYS A 201 -9.05 -13.42 18.18
N ASP A 202 -9.27 -12.58 17.14
CA ASP A 202 -8.55 -11.33 16.95
C ASP A 202 -9.31 -10.15 17.53
N LYS A 203 -8.89 -9.68 18.69
CA LYS A 203 -9.49 -8.53 19.39
C LYS A 203 -9.26 -7.19 18.69
N LEU A 204 -8.37 -7.12 17.70
CA LEU A 204 -8.04 -5.88 16.99
C LEU A 204 -8.98 -5.61 15.80
N GLY A 205 -9.83 -6.57 15.48
CA GLY A 205 -10.75 -6.49 14.34
C GLY A 205 -10.08 -6.66 12.98
N PRO A 206 -10.87 -6.60 11.90
CA PRO A 206 -10.37 -6.81 10.56
C PRO A 206 -9.44 -5.68 10.12
N ARG A 207 -8.34 -6.06 9.46
CA ARG A 207 -7.33 -5.15 8.91
C ARG A 207 -6.64 -5.78 7.72
N PHE A 208 -6.05 -4.95 6.88
CA PHE A 208 -5.07 -5.42 5.92
C PHE A 208 -3.72 -5.59 6.60
N THR A 209 -2.99 -6.61 6.23
CA THR A 209 -1.63 -6.86 6.72
C THR A 209 -0.71 -7.19 5.55
N PHE A 210 0.35 -6.41 5.40
CA PHE A 210 1.42 -6.67 4.45
C PHE A 210 2.63 -7.19 5.22
N LYS A 211 3.20 -8.29 4.74
CA LYS A 211 4.38 -8.91 5.33
C LYS A 211 5.43 -9.12 4.24
N GLY A 212 6.54 -8.40 4.33
CA GLY A 212 7.71 -8.62 3.47
C GLY A 212 8.51 -9.83 3.90
N GLY A 213 9.47 -10.22 3.08
CA GLY A 213 10.53 -11.15 3.45
C GLY A 213 11.76 -10.43 3.99
N PRO A 214 12.84 -11.15 4.31
CA PRO A 214 14.14 -10.55 4.60
C PRO A 214 14.61 -9.68 3.41
N ASP A 215 15.31 -8.58 3.70
CA ASP A 215 15.82 -7.62 2.71
C ASP A 215 14.73 -7.00 1.81
N CYS A 216 13.48 -6.96 2.29
CA CYS A 216 12.34 -6.39 1.60
C CYS A 216 12.00 -5.01 2.17
N GLN A 217 11.54 -4.10 1.31
CA GLN A 217 10.76 -2.94 1.69
C GLN A 217 9.34 -3.10 1.14
N ILE A 218 8.35 -2.59 1.89
CA ILE A 218 6.98 -2.47 1.39
C ILE A 218 6.77 -1.00 1.06
N VAL A 219 6.37 -0.72 -0.17
CA VAL A 219 6.19 0.65 -0.66
C VAL A 219 4.75 0.79 -1.13
N PHE A 220 4.06 1.83 -0.66
CA PHE A 220 2.71 2.18 -1.07
C PHE A 220 2.74 3.52 -1.79
N ASP A 221 2.07 3.58 -2.92
CA ASP A 221 1.86 4.77 -3.73
C ASP A 221 0.49 5.40 -3.43
N SER A 222 -0.54 4.58 -3.35
CA SER A 222 -1.88 5.07 -3.06
C SER A 222 -2.79 4.02 -2.43
N VAL A 223 -3.79 4.49 -1.70
CA VAL A 223 -4.87 3.69 -1.11
C VAL A 223 -6.20 4.42 -1.26
N ARG A 224 -7.24 3.71 -1.68
CA ARG A 224 -8.62 4.17 -1.69
C ARG A 224 -9.48 3.08 -1.07
N LEU A 225 -10.33 3.44 -0.11
CA LEU A 225 -11.19 2.48 0.60
C LEU A 225 -12.60 3.04 0.70
N TRP A 226 -13.55 2.30 0.18
CA TRP A 226 -14.97 2.61 0.29
C TRP A 226 -15.65 1.63 1.23
N ASN A 227 -16.51 2.15 2.09
CA ASN A 227 -17.51 1.35 2.81
C ASN A 227 -18.69 1.12 1.88
N CYS A 228 -19.10 -0.13 1.73
CA CYS A 228 -20.19 -0.52 0.86
C CYS A 228 -21.32 -1.12 1.69
N GLU A 229 -22.54 -0.89 1.24
CA GLU A 229 -23.76 -1.48 1.81
C GLU A 229 -24.30 -2.52 0.84
N GLU A 230 -24.89 -3.59 1.36
CA GLU A 230 -25.51 -4.67 0.57
C GLU A 230 -26.79 -4.24 -0.13
#